data_26103cb4f5bf3df10cf86111868631b5
#
_entry.id   26103cb4f5bf3df10cf86111868631b5
#
_cell.length_a   1.000
_cell.length_b   1.000
_cell.length_c   1.000
_cell.angle_alpha   90.00
_cell.angle_beta   90.00
_cell.angle_gamma   90.00
#
_symmetry.space_group_name_H-M   'P 1'
#
loop_
_entity.id
_entity.type
_entity.pdbx_description
1 polymer ?
#
loop_
_entity_poly.entity_id
_entity_poly.type
_entity_poly.pdbx_seq_one_letter_code
_entity_poly.pdbx_strand_id
1 'polypeptide(L)'
;QRNIFSVCYTSKSTLDKFASTVSKLQKGISWNVAYHAYSQPLTEAKFWSSVNEPLLTKSGETATFITMYNIEALTSYVKNHYGSDKRVFLSEQGFSSSYGGQVNQAASMALAYYKAACNPMIDGFIIRSYMDESHEVAQGLALGLKTSNGKAKKVYNVFRYMDSSSSLKYTEKILNSQVGNWKFLVPGYKASRVYKMYRN
;
A
#
# COMPACT_ATOMS: atom_id res chain seq x y z
N GLN A 1 -8.47 11.60 1.06
CA GLN A 1 -7.79 11.19 2.32
C GLN A 1 -6.32 11.57 2.24
N ARG A 2 -5.80 12.28 3.21
CA ARG A 2 -4.39 12.68 3.25
C ARG A 2 -3.62 11.66 4.05
N ASN A 3 -2.53 11.17 3.52
CA ASN A 3 -1.62 10.28 4.21
C ASN A 3 -1.03 10.96 5.45
N ILE A 4 -0.72 10.21 6.50
CA ILE A 4 -0.17 10.76 7.75
C ILE A 4 1.08 11.63 7.50
N PHE A 5 1.91 11.27 6.53
CA PHE A 5 3.08 12.06 6.16
C PHE A 5 2.81 13.11 5.07
N SER A 6 1.58 13.16 4.56
CA SER A 6 1.29 13.94 3.35
C SER A 6 1.17 15.42 3.56
N VAL A 7 1.17 15.94 4.73
CA VAL A 7 0.87 17.37 4.86
C VAL A 7 1.77 18.09 5.77
N CYS A 8 2.76 17.57 6.26
CA CYS A 8 3.68 18.37 6.98
C CYS A 8 4.25 17.69 8.22
N TYR A 9 5.20 18.37 8.76
CA TYR A 9 5.75 18.20 10.08
C TYR A 9 4.74 17.84 11.18
N THR A 10 3.49 18.29 11.05
CA THR A 10 2.42 18.04 12.01
C THR A 10 2.15 16.56 12.20
N SER A 11 2.20 15.77 11.15
CA SER A 11 1.87 14.35 11.24
C SER A 11 3.02 13.53 11.81
N LYS A 12 4.27 13.82 11.42
CA LYS A 12 5.46 13.25 12.08
C LYS A 12 5.50 13.68 13.53
N SER A 13 5.34 14.97 13.81
CA SER A 13 5.30 15.52 15.17
C SER A 13 4.19 14.89 16.03
N THR A 14 3.04 14.57 15.45
CA THR A 14 1.95 13.89 16.15
C THR A 14 2.33 12.45 16.50
N LEU A 15 2.93 11.73 15.57
CA LEU A 15 3.42 10.37 15.80
C LEU A 15 4.53 10.36 16.87
N ASP A 16 5.47 11.31 16.78
CA ASP A 16 6.57 11.47 17.75
C ASP A 16 6.03 11.80 19.15
N LYS A 17 5.06 12.71 19.23
CA LYS A 17 4.40 13.05 20.52
C LYS A 17 3.66 11.86 21.09
N PHE A 18 2.93 11.12 20.25
CA PHE A 18 2.22 9.90 20.66
C PHE A 18 3.21 8.87 21.23
N ALA A 19 4.28 8.55 20.47
CA ALA A 19 5.31 7.60 20.89
C ALA A 19 5.97 8.00 22.21
N SER A 20 6.34 9.29 22.34
CA SER A 20 6.93 9.85 23.56
C SER A 20 5.95 9.77 24.73
N THR A 21 4.69 10.09 24.52
CA THR A 21 3.65 10.06 25.57
C THR A 21 3.39 8.63 26.05
N VAL A 22 3.23 7.69 25.14
CA VAL A 22 3.02 6.28 25.50
C VAL A 22 4.21 5.74 26.30
N SER A 23 5.43 6.05 25.86
CA SER A 23 6.66 5.63 26.56
C SER A 23 6.78 6.19 27.99
N LYS A 24 6.24 7.39 28.24
CA LYS A 24 6.26 8.03 29.57
C LYS A 24 5.15 7.53 30.47
N LEU A 25 3.93 7.39 29.94
CA LEU A 25 2.75 7.10 30.73
C LEU A 25 2.62 5.61 31.08
N GLN A 26 3.03 4.74 30.18
CA GLN A 26 2.91 3.29 30.40
C GLN A 26 4.10 2.53 29.82
N LYS A 27 5.05 2.20 30.68
CA LYS A 27 6.14 1.29 30.29
C LYS A 27 5.55 -0.05 29.85
N GLY A 28 5.91 -0.50 28.66
CA GLY A 28 5.54 -1.83 28.14
C GLY A 28 4.25 -1.89 27.32
N ILE A 29 3.54 -0.78 27.04
CA ILE A 29 2.48 -0.80 26.05
C ILE A 29 3.08 -1.03 24.65
N SER A 30 2.63 -2.12 24.03
CA SER A 30 2.89 -2.36 22.60
C SER A 30 1.95 -1.51 21.74
N TRP A 31 2.49 -0.87 20.71
CA TRP A 31 1.71 -0.12 19.74
C TRP A 31 2.30 -0.30 18.34
N ASN A 32 1.49 -0.13 17.32
CA ASN A 32 1.87 -0.24 15.92
C ASN A 32 1.25 0.92 15.12
N VAL A 33 1.68 1.08 13.87
CA VAL A 33 1.21 2.14 12.99
C VAL A 33 0.19 1.60 12.01
N ALA A 34 -1.02 2.15 11.99
CA ALA A 34 -2.01 1.94 10.95
C ALA A 34 -1.87 3.04 9.89
N TYR A 35 -1.82 2.66 8.62
CA TYR A 35 -1.57 3.60 7.53
C TYR A 35 -2.37 3.28 6.27
N HIS A 36 -2.80 4.34 5.56
CA HIS A 36 -3.45 4.25 4.26
C HIS A 36 -2.52 4.83 3.19
N ALA A 37 -1.90 3.97 2.40
CA ALA A 37 -0.89 4.37 1.39
C ALA A 37 -1.49 4.52 -0.01
N TYR A 38 -2.62 5.23 -0.11
CA TYR A 38 -3.29 5.49 -1.38
C TYR A 38 -2.44 6.31 -2.34
N SER A 39 -2.74 6.16 -3.64
CA SER A 39 -2.20 7.01 -4.69
C SER A 39 -2.64 8.46 -4.54
N GLN A 40 -1.90 9.37 -5.14
CA GLN A 40 -2.25 10.77 -5.26
C GLN A 40 -2.25 11.17 -6.75
N PRO A 41 -3.39 11.57 -7.28
CA PRO A 41 -4.72 11.59 -6.66
C PRO A 41 -5.29 10.17 -6.43
N LEU A 42 -6.29 10.04 -5.57
CA LEU A 42 -6.97 8.77 -5.24
C LEU A 42 -7.53 8.03 -6.46
N THR A 43 -7.88 8.78 -7.51
CA THR A 43 -8.43 8.26 -8.76
C THR A 43 -7.37 7.62 -9.67
N GLU A 44 -6.08 7.92 -9.45
CA GLU A 44 -4.98 7.33 -10.24
C GLU A 44 -4.55 6.00 -9.64
N ALA A 45 -4.79 4.93 -10.38
CA ALA A 45 -4.37 3.61 -9.93
C ALA A 45 -2.86 3.41 -9.99
N LYS A 46 -2.20 3.97 -11.00
CA LYS A 46 -0.76 3.76 -11.24
C LYS A 46 0.11 4.55 -10.27
N PHE A 47 0.26 4.07 -9.05
CA PHE A 47 1.08 4.76 -8.05
C PHE A 47 2.58 4.83 -8.44
N TRP A 48 3.01 4.08 -9.43
CA TRP A 48 4.36 4.19 -10.02
C TRP A 48 4.47 5.27 -11.10
N SER A 49 3.37 5.95 -11.44
CA SER A 49 3.36 6.99 -12.45
C SER A 49 4.21 8.21 -12.03
N SER A 50 4.91 8.79 -13.00
CA SER A 50 5.73 9.99 -12.80
C SER A 50 4.96 11.23 -12.31
N VAL A 51 3.65 11.24 -12.43
CA VAL A 51 2.79 12.33 -11.91
C VAL A 51 2.97 12.54 -10.41
N ASN A 52 3.27 11.49 -9.68
CA ASN A 52 3.47 11.54 -8.23
C ASN A 52 4.96 11.67 -7.82
N GLU A 53 5.88 11.55 -8.75
CA GLU A 53 7.31 11.46 -8.47
C GLU A 53 7.89 12.67 -7.76
N PRO A 54 7.55 13.94 -8.10
CA PRO A 54 8.10 15.11 -7.41
C PRO A 54 7.73 15.21 -5.93
N LEU A 55 6.64 14.57 -5.52
CA LEU A 55 6.13 14.59 -4.15
C LEU A 55 6.57 13.37 -3.34
N LEU A 56 7.16 12.37 -4.00
CA LEU A 56 7.48 11.07 -3.45
C LEU A 56 8.99 10.89 -3.35
N THR A 57 9.58 11.24 -2.24
CA THR A 57 10.97 10.91 -1.96
C THR A 57 11.08 9.56 -1.25
N LYS A 58 12.24 8.93 -1.33
CA LYS A 58 12.52 7.66 -0.62
C LYS A 58 12.91 7.87 0.83
N SER A 59 13.10 9.11 1.26
CA SER A 59 13.42 9.44 2.64
C SER A 59 12.17 9.79 3.43
N GLY A 60 11.91 9.09 4.53
CA GLY A 60 10.83 9.40 5.45
C GLY A 60 10.93 10.79 6.07
N GLU A 61 12.14 11.35 6.17
CA GLU A 61 12.37 12.70 6.73
C GLU A 61 11.87 13.81 5.81
N THR A 62 12.00 13.62 4.50
CA THR A 62 11.69 14.62 3.48
C THR A 62 10.48 14.31 2.62
N ALA A 63 9.90 13.13 2.75
CA ALA A 63 8.74 12.73 1.97
C ALA A 63 7.53 13.62 2.28
N THR A 64 7.00 14.32 1.28
CA THR A 64 5.78 15.12 1.38
C THR A 64 4.55 14.22 1.41
N PHE A 65 4.54 13.20 0.54
CA PHE A 65 3.53 12.15 0.51
C PHE A 65 4.16 10.78 0.66
N ILE A 66 3.43 9.86 1.28
CA ILE A 66 3.76 8.44 1.27
C ILE A 66 2.59 7.67 0.68
N THR A 67 2.87 6.99 -0.42
CA THR A 67 1.96 6.09 -1.12
C THR A 67 2.61 4.71 -1.19
N MET A 68 2.00 3.76 -1.88
CA MET A 68 2.67 2.49 -2.15
C MET A 68 3.96 2.64 -2.97
N TYR A 69 4.17 3.76 -3.67
CA TYR A 69 5.42 3.99 -4.41
C TYR A 69 6.64 4.06 -3.48
N ASN A 70 6.52 4.83 -2.40
CA ASN A 70 7.61 5.08 -1.45
C ASN A 70 7.29 4.62 -0.02
N ILE A 71 6.53 3.55 0.14
CA ILE A 71 6.12 3.02 1.45
C ILE A 71 7.33 2.70 2.36
N GLU A 72 8.48 2.43 1.76
CA GLU A 72 9.74 2.21 2.46
C GLU A 72 10.20 3.44 3.26
N ALA A 73 9.80 4.64 2.85
CA ALA A 73 10.07 5.86 3.61
C ALA A 73 9.39 5.82 4.98
N LEU A 74 8.11 5.39 5.04
CA LEU A 74 7.39 5.21 6.31
C LEU A 74 8.03 4.11 7.15
N THR A 75 8.26 2.94 6.56
CA THR A 75 8.76 1.78 7.33
C THR A 75 10.17 1.98 7.84
N SER A 76 11.02 2.69 7.09
CA SER A 76 12.36 3.09 7.54
C SER A 76 12.28 4.12 8.67
N TYR A 77 11.38 5.10 8.56
CA TYR A 77 11.16 6.09 9.61
C TYR A 77 10.73 5.41 10.91
N VAL A 78 9.71 4.57 10.86
CA VAL A 78 9.21 3.82 12.03
C VAL A 78 10.33 2.98 12.66
N LYS A 79 11.07 2.24 11.85
CA LYS A 79 12.18 1.41 12.32
C LYS A 79 13.29 2.22 13.00
N ASN A 80 13.68 3.34 12.38
CA ASN A 80 14.82 4.13 12.85
C ASN A 80 14.49 4.95 14.11
N HIS A 81 13.25 5.42 14.25
CA HIS A 81 12.85 6.28 15.36
C HIS A 81 12.22 5.50 16.52
N TYR A 82 11.57 4.37 16.27
CA TYR A 82 10.79 3.65 17.29
C TYR A 82 11.21 2.18 17.48
N GLY A 83 12.07 1.67 16.62
CA GLY A 83 12.55 0.29 16.69
C GLY A 83 11.83 -0.68 15.75
N SER A 84 12.45 -1.83 15.53
CA SER A 84 11.95 -2.86 14.61
C SER A 84 10.79 -3.69 15.18
N ASP A 85 10.52 -3.55 16.47
CA ASP A 85 9.36 -4.14 17.15
C ASP A 85 8.06 -3.38 16.87
N LYS A 86 8.14 -2.15 16.34
CA LYS A 86 6.98 -1.39 15.89
C LYS A 86 6.70 -1.73 14.42
N ARG A 87 5.47 -2.13 14.15
CA ARG A 87 5.06 -2.65 12.85
C ARG A 87 4.13 -1.67 12.14
N VAL A 88 4.02 -1.83 10.82
CA VAL A 88 3.09 -1.06 10.00
C VAL A 88 2.00 -1.97 9.47
N PHE A 89 0.75 -1.58 9.68
CA PHE A 89 -0.42 -2.22 9.08
C PHE A 89 -0.99 -1.28 8.01
N LEU A 90 -1.02 -1.73 6.78
CA LEU A 90 -1.74 -1.04 5.72
C LEU A 90 -3.23 -1.36 5.89
N SER A 91 -3.87 -0.58 6.76
CA SER A 91 -5.22 -0.85 7.27
C SER A 91 -6.33 -0.52 6.27
N GLU A 92 -6.01 0.18 5.20
CA GLU A 92 -6.92 0.40 4.08
C GLU A 92 -6.12 0.68 2.80
N GLN A 93 -6.28 -0.19 1.79
CA GLN A 93 -5.62 -0.04 0.49
C GLN A 93 -6.58 -0.31 -0.65
N GLY A 94 -6.60 0.55 -1.66
CA GLY A 94 -7.42 0.38 -2.84
C GLY A 94 -6.87 1.16 -4.03
N PHE A 95 -7.22 0.69 -5.22
CA PHE A 95 -6.81 1.30 -6.48
C PHE A 95 -8.04 1.41 -7.38
N SER A 96 -8.33 2.62 -7.89
CA SER A 96 -9.52 2.83 -8.69
C SER A 96 -9.38 2.27 -10.10
N SER A 97 -10.44 1.64 -10.60
CA SER A 97 -10.56 1.25 -12.01
C SER A 97 -11.29 2.28 -12.87
N SER A 98 -11.72 3.41 -12.31
CA SER A 98 -12.58 4.36 -13.03
C SER A 98 -11.88 5.01 -14.22
N TYR A 99 -10.65 5.47 -14.08
CA TYR A 99 -9.94 6.17 -15.16
C TYR A 99 -8.88 5.30 -15.85
N GLY A 100 -8.16 4.52 -15.10
CA GLY A 100 -7.09 3.66 -15.65
C GLY A 100 -7.55 2.26 -16.08
N GLY A 101 -8.81 1.91 -15.81
CA GLY A 101 -9.39 0.62 -16.12
C GLY A 101 -8.94 -0.52 -15.22
N GLN A 102 -9.60 -1.67 -15.36
CA GLN A 102 -9.38 -2.84 -14.50
C GLN A 102 -7.99 -3.46 -14.60
N VAL A 103 -7.27 -3.24 -15.71
CA VAL A 103 -5.90 -3.79 -15.87
C VAL A 103 -4.93 -3.02 -14.99
N ASN A 104 -5.03 -1.68 -14.97
CA ASN A 104 -4.21 -0.85 -14.09
C ASN A 104 -4.53 -1.09 -12.62
N GLN A 105 -5.80 -1.23 -12.25
CA GLN A 105 -6.21 -1.62 -10.91
C GLN A 105 -5.55 -2.95 -10.49
N ALA A 106 -5.57 -3.95 -11.36
CA ALA A 106 -5.00 -5.26 -11.10
C ALA A 106 -3.46 -5.21 -10.97
N ALA A 107 -2.79 -4.43 -11.83
CA ALA A 107 -1.34 -4.22 -11.74
C ALA A 107 -0.95 -3.51 -10.43
N SER A 108 -1.71 -2.48 -10.05
CA SER A 108 -1.47 -1.73 -8.80
C SER A 108 -1.64 -2.61 -7.57
N MET A 109 -2.70 -3.41 -7.53
CA MET A 109 -2.94 -4.36 -6.44
C MET A 109 -1.79 -5.36 -6.32
N ALA A 110 -1.34 -5.94 -7.46
CA ALA A 110 -0.25 -6.91 -7.47
C ALA A 110 1.07 -6.29 -7.00
N LEU A 111 1.43 -5.13 -7.54
CA LEU A 111 2.68 -4.45 -7.20
C LEU A 111 2.69 -4.00 -5.73
N ALA A 112 1.58 -3.42 -5.25
CA ALA A 112 1.44 -2.98 -3.87
C ALA A 112 1.55 -4.15 -2.90
N TYR A 113 0.89 -5.26 -3.19
CA TYR A 113 1.00 -6.46 -2.37
C TYR A 113 2.44 -7.00 -2.33
N TYR A 114 3.13 -7.05 -3.48
CA TYR A 114 4.52 -7.52 -3.50
C TYR A 114 5.47 -6.60 -2.72
N LYS A 115 5.25 -5.29 -2.80
CA LYS A 115 5.99 -4.34 -1.94
C LYS A 115 5.72 -4.59 -0.46
N ALA A 116 4.48 -4.79 -0.08
CA ALA A 116 4.11 -5.11 1.31
C ALA A 116 4.71 -6.45 1.75
N ALA A 117 4.54 -7.52 0.98
CA ALA A 117 5.01 -8.87 1.31
C ALA A 117 6.54 -8.97 1.39
N CYS A 118 7.28 -8.14 0.63
CA CYS A 118 8.73 -8.09 0.67
C CYS A 118 9.29 -7.11 1.70
N ASN A 119 8.46 -6.29 2.33
CA ASN A 119 8.88 -5.35 3.36
C ASN A 119 8.72 -5.96 4.76
N PRO A 120 9.82 -6.23 5.48
CA PRO A 120 9.76 -6.91 6.76
C PRO A 120 9.12 -6.09 7.90
N MET A 121 8.81 -4.82 7.67
CA MET A 121 8.15 -3.94 8.64
C MET A 121 6.63 -3.89 8.46
N ILE A 122 6.09 -4.51 7.41
CA ILE A 122 4.64 -4.51 7.13
C ILE A 122 4.06 -5.86 7.51
N ASP A 123 3.08 -5.85 8.43
CA ASP A 123 2.43 -7.05 8.95
C ASP A 123 0.99 -7.23 8.44
N GLY A 124 0.42 -6.25 7.79
CA GLY A 124 -0.95 -6.33 7.31
C GLY A 124 -1.19 -5.51 6.05
N PHE A 125 -2.02 -6.06 5.15
CA PHE A 125 -2.46 -5.42 3.91
C PHE A 125 -3.96 -5.66 3.74
N ILE A 126 -4.78 -4.69 4.16
CA ILE A 126 -6.23 -4.77 4.15
C ILE A 126 -6.76 -4.00 2.97
N ILE A 127 -7.59 -4.63 2.15
CA ILE A 127 -8.12 -4.00 0.96
C ILE A 127 -9.40 -3.20 1.23
N ARG A 128 -9.56 -2.11 0.50
CA ARG A 128 -10.82 -1.44 0.23
C ARG A 128 -11.12 -1.58 -1.27
N SER A 129 -12.18 -2.23 -1.67
CA SER A 129 -13.23 -2.93 -0.97
C SER A 129 -13.57 -4.24 -1.69
N TYR A 130 -14.50 -5.04 -1.17
CA TYR A 130 -14.94 -6.26 -1.87
C TYR A 130 -15.78 -5.95 -3.12
N MET A 131 -16.69 -4.96 -3.01
CA MET A 131 -17.54 -4.50 -4.11
C MET A 131 -17.43 -2.98 -4.27
N ASP A 132 -17.63 -2.51 -5.49
CA ASP A 132 -17.73 -1.08 -5.78
C ASP A 132 -18.94 -0.48 -5.08
N GLU A 133 -18.74 0.59 -4.34
CA GLU A 133 -19.79 1.43 -3.77
C GLU A 133 -20.27 2.44 -4.81
N SER A 134 -21.56 2.47 -5.12
CA SER A 134 -22.11 3.29 -6.21
C SER A 134 -21.80 4.77 -6.06
N HIS A 135 -21.88 5.30 -4.84
CA HIS A 135 -21.59 6.70 -4.59
C HIS A 135 -20.09 7.04 -4.71
N GLU A 136 -19.19 6.12 -4.37
CA GLU A 136 -17.75 6.27 -4.58
C GLU A 136 -17.38 6.18 -6.06
N VAL A 137 -18.04 5.28 -6.80
CA VAL A 137 -17.87 5.17 -8.26
C VAL A 137 -18.24 6.48 -8.95
N ALA A 138 -19.32 7.16 -8.51
CA ALA A 138 -19.69 8.48 -9.02
C ALA A 138 -18.61 9.55 -8.77
N GLN A 139 -17.74 9.37 -7.80
CA GLN A 139 -16.59 10.22 -7.50
C GLN A 139 -15.29 9.72 -8.17
N GLY A 140 -15.35 8.71 -9.03
CA GLY A 140 -14.19 8.15 -9.70
C GLY A 140 -13.42 7.10 -8.85
N LEU A 141 -14.05 6.54 -7.82
CA LEU A 141 -13.42 5.61 -6.86
C LEU A 141 -14.01 4.21 -6.97
N ALA A 142 -13.87 3.56 -8.13
CA ALA A 142 -14.24 2.15 -8.32
C ALA A 142 -13.15 1.22 -7.73
N LEU A 143 -13.11 1.10 -6.40
CA LEU A 143 -12.05 0.44 -5.65
C LEU A 143 -12.27 -1.08 -5.46
N GLY A 144 -13.51 -1.56 -5.65
CA GLY A 144 -13.89 -2.94 -5.36
C GLY A 144 -13.15 -3.99 -6.20
N LEU A 145 -13.10 -5.21 -5.67
CA LEU A 145 -12.71 -6.41 -6.42
C LEU A 145 -13.78 -6.83 -7.41
N LYS A 146 -15.02 -6.48 -7.10
CA LYS A 146 -16.20 -6.68 -7.96
C LYS A 146 -16.86 -5.35 -8.26
N THR A 147 -17.57 -5.28 -9.35
CA THR A 147 -18.46 -4.16 -9.66
C THR A 147 -19.64 -4.11 -8.70
N SER A 148 -20.37 -3.00 -8.64
CA SER A 148 -21.56 -2.83 -7.78
C SER A 148 -22.67 -3.85 -8.04
N ASN A 149 -22.73 -4.45 -9.24
CA ASN A 149 -23.66 -5.53 -9.57
C ASN A 149 -23.07 -6.94 -9.35
N GLY A 150 -21.94 -7.08 -8.64
CA GLY A 150 -21.35 -8.34 -8.25
C GLY A 150 -20.44 -9.03 -9.27
N LYS A 151 -20.23 -8.45 -10.47
CA LYS A 151 -19.34 -9.01 -11.49
C LYS A 151 -17.87 -8.87 -11.06
N ALA A 152 -17.12 -9.98 -11.08
CA ALA A 152 -15.70 -9.96 -10.76
C ALA A 152 -14.89 -9.10 -11.76
N LYS A 153 -14.05 -8.23 -11.24
CA LYS A 153 -13.09 -7.44 -12.02
C LYS A 153 -11.76 -8.21 -12.21
N LYS A 154 -10.88 -7.72 -13.07
CA LYS A 154 -9.56 -8.37 -13.30
C LYS A 154 -8.74 -8.50 -12.01
N VAL A 155 -8.86 -7.56 -11.11
CA VAL A 155 -8.18 -7.54 -9.80
C VAL A 155 -8.64 -8.69 -8.88
N TYR A 156 -9.82 -9.25 -9.10
CA TYR A 156 -10.36 -10.31 -8.26
C TYR A 156 -9.45 -11.54 -8.20
N ASN A 157 -8.99 -12.03 -9.34
CA ASN A 157 -8.07 -13.16 -9.38
C ASN A 157 -6.66 -12.81 -8.87
N VAL A 158 -6.20 -11.59 -9.08
CA VAL A 158 -4.97 -11.10 -8.48
C VAL A 158 -5.06 -11.22 -6.97
N PHE A 159 -6.10 -10.66 -6.36
CA PHE A 159 -6.32 -10.73 -4.91
C PHE A 159 -6.48 -12.15 -4.40
N ARG A 160 -7.31 -12.97 -5.07
CA ARG A 160 -7.60 -14.35 -4.66
C ARG A 160 -6.35 -15.22 -4.53
N TYR A 161 -5.33 -14.98 -5.35
CA TYR A 161 -4.13 -15.81 -5.41
C TYR A 161 -2.86 -15.11 -4.95
N MET A 162 -2.93 -13.86 -4.47
CA MET A 162 -1.75 -13.03 -4.20
C MET A 162 -0.80 -13.61 -3.16
N ASP A 163 -1.29 -14.34 -2.18
CA ASP A 163 -0.51 -14.99 -1.12
C ASP A 163 -0.28 -16.49 -1.35
N SER A 164 -0.48 -16.96 -2.57
CA SER A 164 -0.30 -18.36 -2.96
C SER A 164 0.90 -18.55 -3.88
N SER A 165 1.37 -19.79 -3.99
CA SER A 165 2.40 -20.18 -4.96
C SER A 165 2.00 -19.92 -6.42
N SER A 166 0.71 -19.76 -6.68
CA SER A 166 0.15 -19.43 -8.00
C SER A 166 0.12 -17.92 -8.30
N SER A 167 0.54 -17.06 -7.38
CA SER A 167 0.41 -15.60 -7.51
C SER A 167 0.97 -15.07 -8.83
N LEU A 168 2.19 -15.44 -9.20
CA LEU A 168 2.84 -14.98 -10.44
C LEU A 168 2.07 -15.36 -11.71
N LYS A 169 1.35 -16.50 -11.72
CA LYS A 169 0.51 -16.90 -12.85
C LYS A 169 -0.55 -15.83 -13.19
N TYR A 170 -1.05 -15.12 -12.18
CA TYR A 170 -2.11 -14.12 -12.34
C TYR A 170 -1.59 -12.68 -12.42
N THR A 171 -0.34 -12.44 -12.08
CA THR A 171 0.20 -11.09 -11.92
C THR A 171 1.32 -10.76 -12.90
N GLU A 172 2.19 -11.70 -13.26
CA GLU A 172 3.42 -11.40 -13.99
C GLU A 172 3.17 -10.79 -15.37
N LYS A 173 2.23 -11.34 -16.14
CA LYS A 173 1.87 -10.77 -17.47
C LYS A 173 1.33 -9.35 -17.34
N ILE A 174 0.50 -9.09 -16.32
CA ILE A 174 -0.09 -7.77 -16.09
C ILE A 174 1.00 -6.79 -15.66
N LEU A 175 1.87 -7.17 -14.73
CA LEU A 175 2.96 -6.33 -14.25
C LEU A 175 3.96 -6.02 -15.36
N ASN A 176 4.36 -7.00 -16.15
CA ASN A 176 5.27 -6.78 -17.29
C ASN A 176 4.69 -5.82 -18.32
N SER A 177 3.37 -5.89 -18.59
CA SER A 177 2.72 -5.03 -19.57
C SER A 177 2.43 -3.62 -19.08
N GLN A 178 2.13 -3.45 -17.78
CA GLN A 178 1.68 -2.15 -17.23
C GLN A 178 2.78 -1.39 -16.50
N VAL A 179 3.75 -2.09 -15.95
CA VAL A 179 4.81 -1.53 -15.09
C VAL A 179 6.20 -1.72 -15.70
N GLY A 180 6.37 -2.76 -16.53
CA GLY A 180 7.66 -3.12 -17.11
C GLY A 180 8.58 -3.78 -16.08
N ASN A 181 9.68 -3.16 -15.73
CA ASN A 181 10.68 -3.68 -14.80
C ASN A 181 10.23 -3.63 -13.33
N TRP A 182 9.03 -4.11 -13.05
CA TRP A 182 8.36 -3.99 -11.75
C TRP A 182 9.17 -4.54 -10.56
N LYS A 183 10.04 -5.54 -10.78
CA LYS A 183 10.88 -6.12 -9.72
C LYS A 183 11.81 -5.09 -9.08
N PHE A 184 12.26 -4.09 -9.83
CA PHE A 184 13.06 -2.97 -9.30
C PHE A 184 12.27 -2.05 -8.34
N LEU A 185 10.95 -2.03 -8.47
CA LEU A 185 10.08 -1.25 -7.59
C LEU A 185 9.74 -1.99 -6.29
N VAL A 186 10.20 -3.25 -6.13
CA VAL A 186 9.96 -4.08 -4.94
C VAL A 186 11.30 -4.37 -4.26
N PRO A 187 11.76 -3.52 -3.33
CA PRO A 187 13.00 -3.75 -2.61
C PRO A 187 13.02 -5.12 -1.92
N GLY A 188 14.09 -5.87 -2.11
CA GLY A 188 14.22 -7.20 -1.53
C GLY A 188 13.28 -8.26 -2.12
N TYR A 189 12.78 -8.04 -3.35
CA TYR A 189 11.92 -9.01 -4.03
C TYR A 189 12.55 -10.41 -4.04
N LYS A 190 11.78 -11.35 -3.53
CA LYS A 190 12.04 -12.80 -3.65
C LYS A 190 10.70 -13.48 -3.85
N ALA A 191 10.56 -14.28 -4.91
CA ALA A 191 9.32 -15.01 -5.20
C ALA A 191 8.86 -15.84 -3.99
N SER A 192 9.79 -16.41 -3.22
CA SER A 192 9.50 -17.19 -2.00
C SER A 192 8.95 -16.37 -0.83
N ARG A 193 9.05 -15.04 -0.85
CA ARG A 193 8.49 -14.16 0.21
C ARG A 193 7.03 -13.79 -0.05
N VAL A 194 6.62 -13.78 -1.31
CA VAL A 194 5.32 -13.30 -1.74
C VAL A 194 4.13 -14.09 -1.17
N TYR A 195 4.35 -15.35 -0.81
CA TYR A 195 3.31 -16.21 -0.22
C TYR A 195 3.59 -16.64 1.22
N LYS A 196 4.50 -15.94 1.91
CA LYS A 196 4.81 -16.22 3.32
C LYS A 196 4.21 -15.21 4.31
N MET A 197 3.56 -14.16 3.84
CA MET A 197 3.08 -13.07 4.69
C MET A 197 2.07 -13.52 5.75
N TYR A 198 1.36 -14.61 5.52
CA TYR A 198 0.30 -15.12 6.40
C TYR A 198 0.55 -16.56 6.89
N ARG A 199 1.78 -17.04 6.78
CA ARG A 199 2.16 -18.36 7.29
C ARG A 199 3.09 -18.21 8.49
N ASN A 200 2.54 -17.85 9.61
CA ASN A 200 3.09 -18.10 10.94
C ASN A 200 2.15 -19.02 11.68
#